data_7a1d38f6530fea6bc3cc0682bef91dda
#
_entry.id   7a1d38f6530fea6bc3cc0682bef91dda
#
_cell.length_a   1.000
_cell.length_b   1.000
_cell.length_c   1.000
_cell.angle_alpha   90.00
_cell.angle_beta   90.00
_cell.angle_gamma   90.00
#
_symmetry.space_group_name_H-M   'P 1'
#
loop_
_entity.id
_entity.type
_entity.pdbx_description
1 polymer ?
#
loop_
_entity_poly.entity_id
_entity_poly.type
_entity_poly.pdbx_seq_one_letter_code
_entity_poly.pdbx_strand_id
1 'polypeptide(L)'
;MANDEMTTLSVAETDNDPQKNAQALERLLQSMFDASNQIVRDAGTRFETLIRDWFMNEPTYKDHFSEVQTWKDWANQHPNLTFNAKDTGIDLVGTLADGSYAAIQCKFYQADAHVPKAGIDSFLANSNRKEFTERYIVATNESWTGNAQAQLAVANPPVTLIKRSDLAASMVDWSAYGQGKVTTRAKRTPRPYQKEAIRNVVQGFEKADRGKLIMACGTGKTYTSLKIAEEMAGPGKIVMFLVPSLSLLSQTLTDWKQQCIYPINAFAVCSDASTGKTDAEDIDSLTTGSELCWPATTNASSLAEKIKTADKEGMTVIFSTYHSMEVVADAQKNHGLADIDLVICDEAHRTSGGFFKTEEEKPFTRIHNADFIHAKKRLYMTATPKVYGESVKDQQASGDIELYSMDDETVYGKTFHEISFTQAVQQYNCLVDYKVIVLTVNEELVKDSFGYADVEAGGLTVSNAAKVVGCWRALSKLDLQNEVSMGDDC
;
A
#
# COMPACT_ATOMS: atom_id res chain seq x y z
N MET A 1 57.20 3.52 -21.80
CA MET A 1 56.87 3.59 -20.38
C MET A 1 56.09 4.88 -20.17
N ALA A 2 54.82 4.79 -20.21
CA ALA A 2 53.90 5.82 -19.77
C ALA A 2 52.73 5.11 -19.09
N ASN A 3 52.64 5.27 -17.78
CA ASN A 3 51.57 4.75 -16.96
C ASN A 3 50.34 5.64 -17.21
N ASP A 4 49.31 5.09 -17.79
CA ASP A 4 47.97 5.64 -17.75
C ASP A 4 47.31 5.28 -16.39
N GLU A 5 47.39 6.22 -15.47
CA GLU A 5 46.57 6.22 -14.28
C GLU A 5 45.13 6.56 -14.70
N MET A 6 44.31 5.54 -14.83
CA MET A 6 42.88 5.66 -14.98
C MET A 6 42.29 6.15 -13.63
N THR A 7 42.12 7.48 -13.55
CA THR A 7 41.41 8.12 -12.45
C THR A 7 39.95 7.71 -12.52
N THR A 8 39.57 6.73 -11.71
CA THR A 8 38.17 6.41 -11.44
C THR A 8 37.56 7.59 -10.69
N LEU A 9 36.84 8.45 -11.44
CA LEU A 9 35.91 9.40 -10.87
C LEU A 9 34.86 8.60 -10.07
N SER A 10 34.99 8.60 -8.75
CA SER A 10 33.91 8.18 -7.85
C SER A 10 32.74 9.12 -8.08
N VAL A 11 31.73 8.63 -8.80
CA VAL A 11 30.39 9.23 -8.78
C VAL A 11 29.99 9.20 -7.30
N ALA A 12 29.82 10.37 -6.70
CA ALA A 12 29.28 10.48 -5.36
C ALA A 12 27.97 9.68 -5.35
N GLU A 13 27.95 8.56 -4.62
CA GLU A 13 26.75 7.82 -4.30
C GLU A 13 25.86 8.81 -3.56
N THR A 14 24.86 9.34 -4.27
CA THR A 14 23.78 10.07 -3.61
C THR A 14 23.17 9.08 -2.62
N ASP A 15 23.19 9.43 -1.34
CA ASP A 15 22.83 8.58 -0.21
C ASP A 15 21.32 8.27 -0.26
N ASN A 16 20.94 7.34 -1.12
CA ASN A 16 19.56 6.96 -1.44
C ASN A 16 19.04 5.86 -0.50
N ASP A 17 19.70 5.68 0.64
CA ASP A 17 19.38 4.67 1.65
C ASP A 17 18.11 5.08 2.42
N PRO A 18 16.99 4.33 2.32
CA PRO A 18 15.77 4.60 3.05
C PRO A 18 15.96 4.60 4.58
N GLN A 19 16.84 3.74 5.11
CA GLN A 19 17.09 3.64 6.54
C GLN A 19 17.80 4.90 7.07
N LYS A 20 18.76 5.43 6.32
CA LYS A 20 19.43 6.68 6.69
C LYS A 20 18.48 7.88 6.64
N ASN A 21 17.57 7.90 5.67
CA ASN A 21 16.55 8.94 5.58
C ASN A 21 15.57 8.88 6.76
N ALA A 22 15.12 7.70 7.13
CA ALA A 22 14.29 7.49 8.32
C ALA A 22 15.01 7.95 9.61
N GLN A 23 16.29 7.60 9.77
CA GLN A 23 17.10 8.06 10.90
C GLN A 23 17.30 9.59 10.92
N ALA A 24 17.34 10.23 9.75
CA ALA A 24 17.41 11.69 9.66
C ALA A 24 16.10 12.33 10.13
N LEU A 25 14.94 11.78 9.77
CA LEU A 25 13.65 12.19 10.31
C LEU A 25 13.61 12.05 11.83
N GLU A 26 14.07 10.93 12.37
CA GLU A 26 14.12 10.70 13.82
C GLU A 26 14.91 11.79 14.54
N ARG A 27 16.11 12.11 14.03
CA ARG A 27 16.94 13.19 14.61
C ARG A 27 16.25 14.55 14.51
N LEU A 28 15.55 14.82 13.39
CA LEU A 28 14.82 16.07 13.19
C LEU A 28 13.67 16.22 14.18
N LEU A 29 12.84 15.19 14.32
CA LEU A 29 11.73 15.17 15.27
C LEU A 29 12.24 15.28 16.73
N GLN A 30 13.30 14.55 17.07
CA GLN A 30 13.92 14.63 18.41
C GLN A 30 14.42 16.04 18.70
N SER A 31 15.06 16.70 17.73
CA SER A 31 15.52 18.09 17.90
C SER A 31 14.36 19.07 18.17
N MET A 32 13.19 18.83 17.58
CA MET A 32 11.97 19.60 17.84
C MET A 32 11.43 19.35 19.26
N PHE A 33 11.47 18.09 19.74
CA PHE A 33 11.09 17.76 21.12
C PHE A 33 12.03 18.40 22.14
N ASP A 34 13.34 18.34 21.95
CA ASP A 34 14.32 18.90 22.86
C ASP A 34 14.20 20.42 22.96
N ALA A 35 13.96 21.08 21.83
CA ALA A 35 13.67 22.51 21.80
C ALA A 35 12.35 22.87 22.51
N SER A 36 11.35 21.95 22.54
CA SER A 36 10.05 22.18 23.16
C SER A 36 10.07 22.26 24.68
N ASN A 37 11.12 21.73 25.32
CA ASN A 37 11.31 21.89 26.77
C ASN A 37 11.41 23.36 27.21
N GLN A 38 11.61 24.29 26.26
CA GLN A 38 11.57 25.73 26.50
C GLN A 38 10.23 26.39 26.11
N ILE A 39 9.54 25.93 25.02
CA ILE A 39 8.25 26.48 24.61
C ILE A 39 7.49 25.40 23.75
N VAL A 40 6.60 24.64 24.37
CA VAL A 40 5.79 23.55 23.71
C VAL A 40 5.06 24.02 22.45
N ARG A 41 4.62 25.28 22.40
CA ARG A 41 3.89 25.84 21.26
C ARG A 41 4.75 25.99 20.01
N ASP A 42 6.06 26.16 20.16
CA ASP A 42 6.98 26.35 19.03
C ASP A 42 7.24 25.05 18.27
N ALA A 43 7.27 23.91 18.95
CA ALA A 43 7.46 22.60 18.34
C ALA A 43 6.27 22.19 17.45
N GLY A 44 5.04 22.47 17.90
CA GLY A 44 3.83 22.25 17.09
C GLY A 44 3.86 23.03 15.79
N THR A 45 4.16 24.31 15.84
CA THR A 45 4.25 25.19 14.65
C THR A 45 5.37 24.78 13.70
N ARG A 46 6.50 24.28 14.21
CA ARG A 46 7.58 23.74 13.39
C ARG A 46 7.14 22.45 12.69
N PHE A 47 6.41 21.59 13.39
CA PHE A 47 5.86 20.38 12.80
C PHE A 47 4.81 20.68 11.72
N GLU A 48 3.90 21.64 11.97
CA GLU A 48 2.95 22.12 10.94
C GLU A 48 3.68 22.62 9.69
N THR A 49 4.76 23.39 9.86
CA THR A 49 5.60 23.86 8.74
C THR A 49 6.23 22.69 7.98
N LEU A 50 6.80 21.71 8.71
CA LEU A 50 7.37 20.51 8.11
C LEU A 50 6.32 19.75 7.28
N ILE A 51 5.10 19.55 7.83
CA ILE A 51 4.04 18.83 7.14
C ILE A 51 3.52 19.59 5.93
N ARG A 52 3.39 20.92 6.01
CA ARG A 52 3.07 21.76 4.85
C ARG A 52 4.08 21.56 3.72
N ASP A 53 5.37 21.69 4.04
CA ASP A 53 6.45 21.53 3.06
C ASP A 53 6.51 20.10 2.52
N TRP A 54 6.22 19.10 3.36
CA TRP A 54 6.15 17.71 2.97
C TRP A 54 5.03 17.45 1.95
N PHE A 55 3.79 17.89 2.20
CA PHE A 55 2.68 17.73 1.26
C PHE A 55 2.98 18.35 -0.11
N MET A 56 3.67 19.49 -0.14
CA MET A 56 4.02 20.20 -1.38
C MET A 56 5.20 19.58 -2.14
N ASN A 57 5.97 18.69 -1.52
CA ASN A 57 7.18 18.12 -2.13
C ASN A 57 7.17 16.59 -2.21
N GLU A 58 6.42 15.90 -1.35
CA GLU A 58 6.31 14.45 -1.40
C GLU A 58 5.60 14.00 -2.68
N PRO A 59 6.22 13.18 -3.55
CA PRO A 59 5.62 12.79 -4.83
C PRO A 59 4.25 12.12 -4.71
N THR A 60 3.94 11.54 -3.55
CA THR A 60 2.62 10.97 -3.29
C THR A 60 1.53 12.05 -3.31
N TYR A 61 1.81 13.27 -2.86
CA TYR A 61 0.81 14.32 -2.66
C TYR A 61 1.02 15.59 -3.47
N LYS A 62 2.24 15.91 -3.92
CA LYS A 62 2.59 17.19 -4.57
C LYS A 62 1.72 17.56 -5.78
N ASP A 63 1.23 16.56 -6.52
CA ASP A 63 0.34 16.76 -7.67
C ASP A 63 -1.15 16.68 -7.29
N HIS A 64 -1.43 16.40 -6.01
CA HIS A 64 -2.79 16.35 -5.47
C HIS A 64 -3.24 17.69 -4.90
N PHE A 65 -2.30 18.44 -4.33
CA PHE A 65 -2.53 19.77 -3.80
C PHE A 65 -1.92 20.84 -4.70
N SER A 66 -2.70 21.86 -5.07
CA SER A 66 -2.18 23.08 -5.71
C SER A 66 -1.50 23.98 -4.68
N GLU A 67 -1.94 23.98 -3.44
CA GLU A 67 -1.41 24.77 -2.34
C GLU A 67 -1.75 24.13 -0.99
N VAL A 68 -0.87 24.29 0.00
CA VAL A 68 -1.16 23.97 1.42
C VAL A 68 -0.81 25.20 2.27
N GLN A 69 -1.79 25.72 3.00
CA GLN A 69 -1.70 26.93 3.81
C GLN A 69 -1.98 26.65 5.28
N THR A 70 -1.59 27.55 6.17
CA THR A 70 -2.07 27.50 7.56
C THR A 70 -3.58 27.77 7.62
N TRP A 71 -4.26 27.18 8.58
CA TRP A 71 -5.69 27.48 8.84
C TRP A 71 -5.96 28.99 8.91
N LYS A 72 -5.07 29.74 9.59
CA LYS A 72 -5.22 31.18 9.76
C LYS A 72 -5.17 31.94 8.44
N ASP A 73 -4.20 31.61 7.58
CA ASP A 73 -4.04 32.29 6.29
C ASP A 73 -5.20 31.97 5.35
N TRP A 74 -5.59 30.70 5.29
CA TRP A 74 -6.75 30.26 4.51
C TRP A 74 -8.04 30.92 4.96
N ALA A 75 -8.33 30.95 6.27
CA ALA A 75 -9.55 31.57 6.82
C ALA A 75 -9.60 33.09 6.54
N ASN A 76 -8.47 33.78 6.57
CA ASN A 76 -8.39 35.21 6.22
C ASN A 76 -8.71 35.47 4.74
N GLN A 77 -8.38 34.54 3.86
CA GLN A 77 -8.69 34.64 2.42
C GLN A 77 -10.16 34.30 2.11
N HIS A 78 -10.84 33.60 3.03
CA HIS A 78 -12.21 33.13 2.87
C HIS A 78 -13.16 33.65 3.95
N PRO A 79 -13.30 34.98 4.13
CA PRO A 79 -14.07 35.58 5.23
C PRO A 79 -15.58 35.29 5.16
N ASN A 80 -16.08 34.88 3.97
CA ASN A 80 -17.49 34.54 3.76
C ASN A 80 -17.84 33.13 4.25
N LEU A 81 -16.83 32.28 4.47
CA LEU A 81 -17.00 31.00 5.11
C LEU A 81 -16.93 31.28 6.63
N THR A 82 -18.08 31.45 7.27
CA THR A 82 -18.22 31.81 8.70
C THR A 82 -17.58 30.78 9.62
N PHE A 83 -16.31 30.95 9.87
CA PHE A 83 -15.56 30.19 10.85
C PHE A 83 -15.27 31.09 12.06
N ASN A 84 -15.64 30.63 13.24
CA ASN A 84 -15.00 31.16 14.45
C ASN A 84 -13.52 30.73 14.39
N ALA A 85 -12.64 31.68 14.11
CA ALA A 85 -11.21 31.43 13.86
C ALA A 85 -10.43 30.87 15.08
N LYS A 86 -11.11 30.60 16.21
CA LYS A 86 -10.49 30.10 17.43
C LYS A 86 -10.70 28.59 17.55
N ASP A 87 -9.60 27.88 17.59
CA ASP A 87 -9.45 26.47 18.02
C ASP A 87 -10.38 25.46 17.32
N THR A 88 -10.25 25.37 16.00
CA THR A 88 -11.02 24.42 15.18
C THR A 88 -10.42 23.03 15.18
N GLY A 89 -9.19 22.86 15.66
CA GLY A 89 -8.40 21.64 15.51
C GLY A 89 -7.92 21.40 14.05
N ILE A 90 -8.18 22.34 13.13
CA ILE A 90 -7.60 22.33 11.78
C ILE A 90 -6.34 23.20 11.82
N ASP A 91 -5.20 22.63 11.48
CA ASP A 91 -3.91 23.31 11.51
C ASP A 91 -3.51 23.83 10.12
N LEU A 92 -3.76 23.00 9.09
CA LEU A 92 -3.48 23.35 7.70
C LEU A 92 -4.71 23.08 6.80
N VAL A 93 -4.79 23.79 5.69
CA VAL A 93 -5.78 23.55 4.63
C VAL A 93 -5.06 23.37 3.30
N GLY A 94 -5.32 22.24 2.64
CA GLY A 94 -4.89 21.96 1.28
C GLY A 94 -5.95 22.35 0.27
N THR A 95 -5.57 23.03 -0.81
CA THR A 95 -6.42 23.24 -1.97
C THR A 95 -6.13 22.14 -2.98
N LEU A 96 -7.14 21.35 -3.33
CA LEU A 96 -7.05 20.26 -4.29
C LEU A 96 -7.01 20.79 -5.72
N ALA A 97 -6.57 19.96 -6.66
CA ALA A 97 -6.48 20.33 -8.07
C ALA A 97 -7.85 20.69 -8.69
N ASP A 98 -8.94 20.17 -8.14
CA ASP A 98 -10.33 20.49 -8.56
C ASP A 98 -10.89 21.76 -7.89
N GLY A 99 -10.12 22.42 -7.04
CA GLY A 99 -10.50 23.62 -6.30
C GLY A 99 -11.27 23.36 -5.01
N SER A 100 -11.53 22.10 -4.65
CA SER A 100 -12.07 21.74 -3.33
C SER A 100 -10.98 21.78 -2.26
N TYR A 101 -11.34 21.59 -0.99
CA TYR A 101 -10.42 21.75 0.12
C TYR A 101 -10.26 20.47 0.94
N ALA A 102 -9.06 20.27 1.47
CA ALA A 102 -8.73 19.26 2.45
C ALA A 102 -8.43 19.90 3.81
N ALA A 103 -9.06 19.42 4.88
CA ALA A 103 -8.72 19.79 6.25
C ALA A 103 -7.60 18.89 6.78
N ILE A 104 -6.58 19.48 7.38
CA ILE A 104 -5.40 18.74 7.87
C ILE A 104 -5.17 19.11 9.35
N GLN A 105 -5.03 18.09 10.19
CA GLN A 105 -4.60 18.22 11.57
C GLN A 105 -3.22 17.62 11.76
N CYS A 106 -2.33 18.32 12.48
CA CYS A 106 -0.98 17.91 12.84
C CYS A 106 -0.90 17.50 14.30
N LYS A 107 -0.41 16.31 14.60
CA LYS A 107 -0.28 15.78 15.97
C LYS A 107 1.18 15.46 16.27
N PHE A 108 1.79 16.29 17.09
CA PHE A 108 3.16 16.16 17.51
C PHE A 108 3.24 15.51 18.90
N TYR A 109 3.44 14.20 18.91
CA TYR A 109 3.55 13.38 20.11
C TYR A 109 4.90 12.65 20.17
N GLN A 110 5.27 12.16 21.35
CA GLN A 110 6.39 11.23 21.46
C GLN A 110 6.04 9.90 20.78
N ALA A 111 7.05 9.17 20.31
CA ALA A 111 6.87 7.98 19.49
C ALA A 111 6.03 6.87 20.18
N ASP A 112 6.15 6.75 21.49
CA ASP A 112 5.46 5.77 22.36
C ASP A 112 4.09 6.25 22.87
N ALA A 113 3.73 7.51 22.60
CA ALA A 113 2.45 8.06 23.02
C ALA A 113 1.31 7.55 22.14
N HIS A 114 0.10 7.47 22.72
CA HIS A 114 -1.12 7.17 21.99
C HIS A 114 -1.94 8.45 21.78
N VAL A 115 -2.42 8.67 20.56
CA VAL A 115 -3.34 9.79 20.28
C VAL A 115 -4.68 9.52 20.95
N PRO A 116 -5.10 10.35 21.91
CA PRO A 116 -6.38 10.17 22.60
C PRO A 116 -7.55 10.72 21.76
N LYS A 117 -8.77 10.20 21.99
CA LYS A 117 -10.00 10.68 21.35
C LYS A 117 -10.16 12.20 21.49
N ALA A 118 -9.98 12.75 22.68
CA ALA A 118 -10.09 14.19 22.92
C ALA A 118 -9.14 15.04 22.04
N GLY A 119 -8.05 14.44 21.57
CA GLY A 119 -7.11 15.11 20.65
C GLY A 119 -7.65 15.32 19.24
N ILE A 120 -8.70 14.61 18.83
CA ILE A 120 -9.26 14.66 17.47
C ILE A 120 -10.71 15.15 17.40
N ASP A 121 -11.41 15.26 18.52
CA ASP A 121 -12.85 15.61 18.57
C ASP A 121 -13.15 16.97 17.90
N SER A 122 -12.35 18.01 18.21
CA SER A 122 -12.51 19.34 17.60
C SER A 122 -12.30 19.30 16.09
N PHE A 123 -11.30 18.57 15.62
CA PHE A 123 -11.03 18.39 14.20
C PHE A 123 -12.20 17.69 13.49
N LEU A 124 -12.66 16.56 14.04
CA LEU A 124 -13.77 15.81 13.43
C LEU A 124 -15.05 16.65 13.34
N ALA A 125 -15.33 17.45 14.35
CA ALA A 125 -16.50 18.32 14.38
C ALA A 125 -16.38 19.47 13.36
N ASN A 126 -15.24 20.12 13.26
CA ASN A 126 -15.06 21.32 12.43
C ASN A 126 -14.70 21.00 10.98
N SER A 127 -14.08 19.84 10.70
CA SER A 127 -13.78 19.38 9.34
C SER A 127 -14.95 18.64 8.67
N ASN A 128 -16.04 18.36 9.39
CA ASN A 128 -17.26 17.77 8.82
C ASN A 128 -18.17 18.85 8.19
N ARG A 129 -17.65 19.54 7.19
CA ARG A 129 -18.33 20.58 6.43
C ARG A 129 -18.20 20.30 4.95
N LYS A 130 -19.18 20.74 4.16
CA LYS A 130 -19.21 20.53 2.71
C LYS A 130 -18.03 21.11 1.94
N GLU A 131 -17.35 22.10 2.52
CA GLU A 131 -16.16 22.74 1.95
C GLU A 131 -14.95 21.81 1.97
N PHE A 132 -14.89 20.88 2.95
CA PHE A 132 -13.80 19.90 3.06
C PHE A 132 -14.25 18.56 2.49
N THR A 133 -13.75 18.25 1.30
CA THR A 133 -14.02 16.98 0.62
C THR A 133 -13.07 15.88 1.07
N GLU A 134 -11.91 16.25 1.64
CA GLU A 134 -10.92 15.35 2.19
C GLU A 134 -10.47 15.79 3.58
N ARG A 135 -10.04 14.82 4.39
CA ARG A 135 -9.62 15.06 5.76
C ARG A 135 -8.39 14.22 6.07
N TYR A 136 -7.37 14.85 6.67
CA TYR A 136 -6.11 14.20 7.03
C TYR A 136 -5.76 14.45 8.49
N ILE A 137 -5.21 13.44 9.16
CA ILE A 137 -4.53 13.62 10.43
C ILE A 137 -3.11 13.07 10.28
N VAL A 138 -2.11 13.92 10.49
CA VAL A 138 -0.69 13.57 10.42
C VAL A 138 -0.13 13.51 11.83
N ALA A 139 0.41 12.34 12.22
CA ALA A 139 0.90 12.14 13.58
C ALA A 139 2.35 11.64 13.59
N THR A 140 3.12 12.09 14.60
CA THR A 140 4.51 11.63 14.84
C THR A 140 4.60 10.30 15.59
N ASN A 141 3.50 9.56 15.73
CA ASN A 141 3.41 8.25 16.39
C ASN A 141 2.64 7.25 15.56
N GLU A 142 2.70 5.97 15.97
CA GLU A 142 2.03 4.86 15.27
C GLU A 142 0.69 4.48 15.91
N SER A 143 0.51 4.84 17.19
CA SER A 143 -0.55 4.25 18.00
C SER A 143 -1.64 5.25 18.37
N TRP A 144 -2.89 4.75 18.37
CA TRP A 144 -4.11 5.48 18.68
C TRP A 144 -4.84 4.76 19.81
N THR A 145 -5.51 5.47 20.69
CA THR A 145 -6.38 4.81 21.69
C THR A 145 -7.56 4.13 21.01
N GLY A 146 -8.06 3.01 21.57
CA GLY A 146 -9.21 2.29 21.01
C GLY A 146 -10.43 3.19 20.77
N ASN A 147 -10.69 4.15 21.64
CA ASN A 147 -11.77 5.13 21.46
C ASN A 147 -11.52 6.08 20.28
N ALA A 148 -10.27 6.45 20.00
CA ALA A 148 -9.92 7.27 18.85
C ALA A 148 -10.10 6.47 17.55
N GLN A 149 -9.63 5.22 17.52
CA GLN A 149 -9.82 4.31 16.38
C GLN A 149 -11.29 4.08 16.05
N ALA A 150 -12.12 3.80 17.08
CA ALA A 150 -13.56 3.62 16.89
C ALA A 150 -14.25 4.86 16.31
N GLN A 151 -13.82 6.06 16.73
CA GLN A 151 -14.37 7.33 16.19
C GLN A 151 -13.93 7.56 14.74
N LEU A 152 -12.69 7.25 14.39
CA LEU A 152 -12.16 7.38 13.04
C LEU A 152 -12.81 6.38 12.07
N ALA A 153 -13.09 5.17 12.52
CA ALA A 153 -13.73 4.14 11.71
C ALA A 153 -15.16 4.50 11.25
N VAL A 154 -15.87 5.33 12.03
CA VAL A 154 -17.24 5.78 11.70
C VAL A 154 -17.28 7.20 11.15
N ALA A 155 -16.13 7.82 10.95
CA ALA A 155 -16.05 9.21 10.49
C ALA A 155 -16.53 9.32 9.03
N ASN A 156 -17.46 10.24 8.78
CA ASN A 156 -17.96 10.52 7.44
C ASN A 156 -17.96 12.05 7.20
N PRO A 157 -17.25 12.59 6.18
CA PRO A 157 -16.31 11.88 5.29
C PRO A 157 -15.19 11.11 6.03
N PRO A 158 -14.57 10.09 5.42
CA PRO A 158 -13.46 9.36 6.03
C PRO A 158 -12.26 10.27 6.35
N VAL A 159 -11.43 9.86 7.31
CA VAL A 159 -10.20 10.54 7.66
C VAL A 159 -9.01 9.69 7.23
N THR A 160 -8.13 10.24 6.41
CA THR A 160 -6.86 9.64 6.02
C THR A 160 -5.84 9.86 7.13
N LEU A 161 -5.24 8.78 7.63
CA LEU A 161 -4.19 8.85 8.65
C LEU A 161 -2.82 8.76 8.00
N ILE A 162 -1.93 9.67 8.37
CA ILE A 162 -0.51 9.65 7.99
C ILE A 162 0.28 9.50 9.27
N LYS A 163 1.01 8.39 9.38
CA LYS A 163 1.75 8.00 10.58
C LYS A 163 3.23 8.35 10.44
N ARG A 164 3.97 8.19 11.52
CA ARG A 164 5.43 8.36 11.53
C ARG A 164 6.13 7.47 10.51
N SER A 165 5.70 6.22 10.37
CA SER A 165 6.21 5.27 9.36
C SER A 165 6.04 5.78 7.93
N ASP A 166 4.93 6.45 7.61
CA ASP A 166 4.68 7.03 6.28
C ASP A 166 5.63 8.20 6.00
N LEU A 167 5.86 9.06 7.02
CA LEU A 167 6.85 10.13 6.92
C LEU A 167 8.28 9.58 6.77
N ALA A 168 8.62 8.49 7.46
CA ALA A 168 9.91 7.84 7.37
C ALA A 168 10.14 7.21 5.99
N ALA A 169 9.09 6.69 5.35
CA ALA A 169 9.12 6.13 4.00
C ALA A 169 9.14 7.19 2.87
N SER A 170 9.05 8.47 3.22
CA SER A 170 8.97 9.61 2.29
C SER A 170 10.16 9.69 1.33
N MET A 171 9.90 10.23 0.15
CA MET A 171 10.94 10.63 -0.81
C MET A 171 11.59 11.97 -0.46
N VAL A 172 11.01 12.77 0.41
CA VAL A 172 11.68 13.99 0.92
C VAL A 172 12.97 13.60 1.61
N ASP A 173 14.05 14.30 1.27
CA ASP A 173 15.37 14.10 1.91
C ASP A 173 15.39 14.83 3.25
N TRP A 174 15.17 14.09 4.32
CA TRP A 174 15.13 14.63 5.68
C TRP A 174 16.49 15.15 6.17
N SER A 175 17.60 14.64 5.60
CA SER A 175 18.93 15.16 5.90
C SER A 175 19.13 16.56 5.30
N ALA A 176 18.69 16.76 4.06
CA ALA A 176 18.71 18.07 3.40
C ALA A 176 17.71 19.04 4.08
N TYR A 177 16.52 18.54 4.44
CA TYR A 177 15.51 19.34 5.15
C TYR A 177 16.04 19.87 6.48
N GLY A 178 16.73 19.07 7.26
CA GLY A 178 17.39 19.50 8.49
C GLY A 178 18.45 20.60 8.31
N GLN A 179 18.93 20.80 7.07
CA GLN A 179 19.84 21.87 6.66
C GLN A 179 19.12 23.07 6.00
N GLY A 180 17.79 23.10 6.03
CA GLY A 180 16.96 24.14 5.42
C GLY A 180 16.76 24.01 3.90
N LYS A 181 16.96 22.81 3.33
CA LYS A 181 16.76 22.53 1.89
C LYS A 181 15.65 21.50 1.72
N VAL A 182 14.61 21.85 0.98
CA VAL A 182 13.53 20.91 0.63
C VAL A 182 13.87 20.27 -0.73
N THR A 183 14.32 19.02 -0.69
CA THR A 183 14.66 18.22 -1.88
C THR A 183 14.10 16.81 -1.73
N THR A 184 13.99 16.09 -2.85
CA THR A 184 13.58 14.69 -2.86
C THR A 184 14.74 13.80 -3.26
N ARG A 185 14.74 12.57 -2.74
CA ARG A 185 15.69 11.53 -3.13
C ARG A 185 15.49 11.13 -4.59
N ALA A 186 16.52 10.61 -5.23
CA ALA A 186 16.44 10.13 -6.61
C ALA A 186 15.50 8.93 -6.74
N LYS A 187 14.76 8.85 -7.84
CA LYS A 187 13.94 7.68 -8.17
C LYS A 187 14.83 6.48 -8.49
N ARG A 188 14.33 5.29 -8.19
CA ARG A 188 15.01 4.02 -8.50
C ARG A 188 15.11 3.82 -10.02
N THR A 189 16.16 3.11 -10.45
CA THR A 189 16.31 2.64 -11.82
C THR A 189 16.12 1.12 -11.88
N PRO A 190 15.45 0.57 -12.92
CA PRO A 190 15.26 -0.86 -13.04
C PRO A 190 16.59 -1.62 -13.13
N ARG A 191 16.75 -2.66 -12.35
CA ARG A 191 17.88 -3.59 -12.41
C ARG A 191 17.87 -4.38 -13.74
N PRO A 192 19.00 -4.93 -14.19
CA PRO A 192 19.05 -5.65 -15.48
C PRO A 192 17.98 -6.72 -15.65
N TYR A 193 17.73 -7.56 -14.63
CA TYR A 193 16.71 -8.59 -14.68
C TYR A 193 15.26 -8.02 -14.72
N GLN A 194 15.03 -6.86 -14.10
CA GLN A 194 13.74 -6.16 -14.18
C GLN A 194 13.53 -5.58 -15.57
N LYS A 195 14.56 -5.01 -16.21
CA LYS A 195 14.48 -4.53 -17.60
C LYS A 195 14.16 -5.67 -18.56
N GLU A 196 14.71 -6.86 -18.33
CA GLU A 196 14.40 -8.04 -19.10
C GLU A 196 12.94 -8.48 -18.91
N ALA A 197 12.46 -8.52 -17.67
CA ALA A 197 11.06 -8.83 -17.35
C ALA A 197 10.09 -7.85 -18.03
N ILE A 198 10.34 -6.55 -17.93
CA ILE A 198 9.54 -5.50 -18.57
C ILE A 198 9.48 -5.75 -20.08
N ARG A 199 10.62 -5.87 -20.74
CA ARG A 199 10.68 -6.14 -22.18
C ARG A 199 9.89 -7.38 -22.60
N ASN A 200 10.06 -8.50 -21.88
CA ASN A 200 9.38 -9.76 -22.20
C ASN A 200 7.86 -9.66 -22.02
N VAL A 201 7.39 -8.94 -21.01
CA VAL A 201 5.95 -8.69 -20.80
C VAL A 201 5.39 -7.81 -21.92
N VAL A 202 6.06 -6.72 -22.27
CA VAL A 202 5.63 -5.83 -23.37
C VAL A 202 5.54 -6.60 -24.67
N GLN A 203 6.56 -7.40 -25.04
CA GLN A 203 6.56 -8.24 -26.23
C GLN A 203 5.47 -9.34 -26.18
N GLY A 204 5.22 -9.91 -25.00
CA GLY A 204 4.14 -10.87 -24.81
C GLY A 204 2.77 -10.28 -25.15
N PHE A 205 2.55 -9.04 -24.75
CA PHE A 205 1.31 -8.31 -25.02
C PHE A 205 1.15 -7.82 -26.46
N GLU A 206 2.16 -7.88 -27.30
CA GLU A 206 2.00 -7.67 -28.74
C GLU A 206 1.19 -8.80 -29.39
N LYS A 207 1.20 -10.00 -28.79
CA LYS A 207 0.62 -11.22 -29.36
C LYS A 207 -0.58 -11.77 -28.57
N ALA A 208 -0.84 -11.24 -27.38
CA ALA A 208 -1.88 -11.72 -26.48
C ALA A 208 -2.51 -10.56 -25.69
N ASP A 209 -3.74 -10.77 -25.23
CA ASP A 209 -4.46 -9.82 -24.35
C ASP A 209 -4.25 -10.11 -22.86
N ARG A 210 -3.67 -11.27 -22.50
CA ARG A 210 -3.40 -11.70 -21.13
C ARG A 210 -2.13 -12.53 -21.02
N GLY A 211 -1.51 -12.51 -19.84
CA GLY A 211 -0.34 -13.32 -19.55
C GLY A 211 0.13 -13.20 -18.12
N LYS A 212 1.13 -14.03 -17.78
CA LYS A 212 1.65 -14.15 -16.42
C LYS A 212 3.05 -13.57 -16.30
N LEU A 213 3.29 -12.88 -15.18
CA LEU A 213 4.61 -12.49 -14.71
C LEU A 213 4.88 -13.21 -13.38
N ILE A 214 5.79 -14.16 -13.39
CA ILE A 214 6.16 -14.94 -12.21
C ILE A 214 7.50 -14.41 -11.71
N MET A 215 7.53 -13.85 -10.50
CA MET A 215 8.75 -13.34 -9.89
C MET A 215 8.78 -13.67 -8.41
N ALA A 216 9.88 -14.23 -7.92
CA ALA A 216 10.05 -14.55 -6.51
C ALA A 216 9.80 -13.33 -5.60
N CYS A 217 9.36 -13.57 -4.36
CA CYS A 217 9.19 -12.49 -3.37
C CYS A 217 10.52 -11.74 -3.17
N GLY A 218 10.46 -10.41 -2.98
CA GLY A 218 11.66 -9.59 -2.80
C GLY A 218 12.40 -9.19 -4.08
N THR A 219 12.04 -9.69 -5.26
CA THR A 219 12.66 -9.30 -6.55
C THR A 219 12.15 -7.97 -7.10
N GLY A 220 11.20 -7.32 -6.42
CA GLY A 220 10.65 -6.02 -6.80
C GLY A 220 9.53 -6.09 -7.83
N LYS A 221 8.59 -7.04 -7.70
CA LYS A 221 7.38 -7.17 -8.55
C LYS A 221 6.63 -5.85 -8.70
N THR A 222 6.34 -5.18 -7.59
CA THR A 222 5.59 -3.91 -7.56
C THR A 222 6.25 -2.82 -8.39
N TYR A 223 7.57 -2.68 -8.28
CA TYR A 223 8.33 -1.70 -9.08
C TYR A 223 8.41 -2.12 -10.56
N THR A 224 8.58 -3.41 -10.84
CA THR A 224 8.59 -3.94 -12.21
C THR A 224 7.24 -3.70 -12.89
N SER A 225 6.13 -3.92 -12.18
CA SER A 225 4.79 -3.69 -12.69
C SER A 225 4.50 -2.22 -12.98
N LEU A 226 5.02 -1.29 -12.16
CA LEU A 226 4.98 0.13 -12.46
C LEU A 226 5.65 0.44 -13.81
N LYS A 227 6.85 -0.08 -14.04
CA LYS A 227 7.59 0.16 -15.29
C LYS A 227 6.91 -0.47 -16.50
N ILE A 228 6.24 -1.62 -16.33
CA ILE A 228 5.38 -2.20 -17.35
C ILE A 228 4.18 -1.26 -17.65
N ALA A 229 3.53 -0.73 -16.62
CA ALA A 229 2.42 0.19 -16.79
C ALA A 229 2.83 1.50 -17.49
N GLU A 230 4.01 2.04 -17.18
CA GLU A 230 4.57 3.22 -17.86
C GLU A 230 4.77 2.96 -19.37
N GLU A 231 5.28 1.78 -19.76
CA GLU A 231 5.51 1.45 -21.18
C GLU A 231 4.22 1.06 -21.92
N MET A 232 3.28 0.38 -21.24
CA MET A 232 2.06 -0.15 -21.85
C MET A 232 0.92 0.86 -21.92
N ALA A 233 0.83 1.71 -20.91
CA ALA A 233 -0.24 2.68 -20.75
C ALA A 233 0.29 4.11 -20.86
N GLY A 234 1.03 4.60 -19.84
CA GLY A 234 1.54 5.98 -19.84
C GLY A 234 0.45 7.04 -19.70
N PRO A 235 0.75 8.32 -20.05
CA PRO A 235 -0.17 9.45 -19.92
C PRO A 235 -1.48 9.26 -20.70
N GLY A 236 -2.58 9.73 -20.12
CA GLY A 236 -3.90 9.71 -20.74
C GLY A 236 -4.58 8.32 -20.81
N LYS A 237 -3.94 7.29 -20.27
CA LYS A 237 -4.45 5.92 -20.23
C LYS A 237 -4.87 5.52 -18.82
N ILE A 238 -5.71 4.47 -18.75
CA ILE A 238 -6.26 3.97 -17.50
C ILE A 238 -5.65 2.61 -17.18
N VAL A 239 -5.02 2.51 -16.01
CA VAL A 239 -4.51 1.27 -15.44
C VAL A 239 -5.36 0.91 -14.21
N MET A 240 -5.66 -0.36 -14.02
CA MET A 240 -6.25 -0.87 -12.78
C MET A 240 -5.26 -1.82 -12.12
N PHE A 241 -4.95 -1.56 -10.85
CA PHE A 241 -4.08 -2.41 -10.05
C PHE A 241 -4.87 -3.09 -8.94
N LEU A 242 -4.89 -4.40 -8.94
CA LEU A 242 -5.66 -5.22 -7.99
C LEU A 242 -4.73 -5.85 -6.95
N VAL A 243 -5.11 -5.70 -5.70
CA VAL A 243 -4.39 -6.26 -4.54
C VAL A 243 -5.35 -7.02 -3.60
N PRO A 244 -4.84 -7.98 -2.82
CA PRO A 244 -5.69 -8.75 -1.89
C PRO A 244 -6.04 -8.01 -0.60
N SER A 245 -5.28 -6.97 -0.19
CA SER A 245 -5.49 -6.28 1.09
C SER A 245 -5.31 -4.76 1.01
N LEU A 246 -5.85 -4.03 1.99
CA LEU A 246 -5.73 -2.57 2.09
C LEU A 246 -4.29 -2.12 2.36
N SER A 247 -3.53 -2.87 3.15
CA SER A 247 -2.13 -2.55 3.44
C SER A 247 -1.28 -2.62 2.16
N LEU A 248 -1.48 -3.64 1.33
CA LEU A 248 -0.82 -3.73 0.02
C LEU A 248 -1.28 -2.65 -0.94
N LEU A 249 -2.55 -2.21 -0.87
CA LEU A 249 -3.05 -1.10 -1.67
C LEU A 249 -2.31 0.19 -1.33
N SER A 250 -2.24 0.53 -0.03
CA SER A 250 -1.54 1.72 0.46
C SER A 250 -0.06 1.70 0.05
N GLN A 251 0.62 0.59 0.28
CA GLN A 251 2.02 0.41 -0.06
C GLN A 251 2.26 0.56 -1.57
N THR A 252 1.45 -0.09 -2.40
CA THR A 252 1.61 -0.05 -3.86
C THR A 252 1.33 1.33 -4.42
N LEU A 253 0.27 2.00 -3.97
CA LEU A 253 -0.09 3.35 -4.37
C LEU A 253 1.06 4.32 -4.06
N THR A 254 1.59 4.27 -2.83
CA THR A 254 2.70 5.12 -2.40
C THR A 254 3.95 4.86 -3.24
N ASP A 255 4.35 3.58 -3.40
CA ASP A 255 5.54 3.22 -4.19
C ASP A 255 5.40 3.66 -5.66
N TRP A 256 4.22 3.49 -6.26
CA TRP A 256 3.98 3.91 -7.63
C TRP A 256 4.03 5.43 -7.78
N LYS A 257 3.36 6.19 -6.92
CA LYS A 257 3.39 7.67 -6.96
C LYS A 257 4.81 8.20 -6.76
N GLN A 258 5.57 7.59 -5.87
CA GLN A 258 6.96 7.99 -5.60
C GLN A 258 7.91 7.67 -6.75
N GLN A 259 7.71 6.58 -7.48
CA GLN A 259 8.67 6.04 -8.44
C GLN A 259 8.28 6.21 -9.91
N CYS A 260 7.02 6.60 -10.22
CA CYS A 260 6.57 6.82 -11.58
C CYS A 260 7.27 8.02 -12.23
N ILE A 261 7.63 7.89 -13.52
CA ILE A 261 8.21 8.99 -14.29
C ILE A 261 7.18 10.04 -14.69
N TYR A 262 5.92 9.66 -14.77
CA TYR A 262 4.78 10.53 -15.07
C TYR A 262 4.03 10.92 -13.80
N PRO A 263 3.28 12.02 -13.78
CA PRO A 263 2.24 12.25 -12.78
C PRO A 263 1.25 11.09 -12.76
N ILE A 264 0.77 10.70 -11.58
CA ILE A 264 -0.29 9.68 -11.43
C ILE A 264 -1.54 10.34 -10.85
N ASN A 265 -2.64 10.26 -11.61
CA ASN A 265 -3.98 10.46 -11.10
C ASN A 265 -4.42 9.19 -10.37
N ALA A 266 -4.22 9.13 -9.06
CA ALA A 266 -4.47 7.94 -8.26
C ALA A 266 -5.90 7.95 -7.70
N PHE A 267 -6.62 6.83 -7.86
CA PHE A 267 -7.94 6.59 -7.31
C PHE A 267 -7.91 5.29 -6.51
N ALA A 268 -8.10 5.39 -5.19
CA ALA A 268 -8.20 4.22 -4.33
C ALA A 268 -9.67 3.79 -4.23
N VAL A 269 -9.94 2.52 -4.49
CA VAL A 269 -11.27 1.92 -4.42
C VAL A 269 -11.24 0.77 -3.43
N CYS A 270 -11.88 0.98 -2.29
CA CYS A 270 -12.01 -0.05 -1.26
C CYS A 270 -13.32 0.13 -0.51
N SER A 271 -13.96 -0.98 -0.14
CA SER A 271 -15.11 -0.98 0.77
C SER A 271 -14.61 -1.04 2.22
N ASP A 272 -15.30 -0.34 3.12
CA ASP A 272 -15.06 -0.50 4.56
C ASP A 272 -15.30 -1.96 4.97
N ALA A 273 -14.29 -2.61 5.51
CA ALA A 273 -14.34 -4.01 5.93
C ALA A 273 -15.33 -4.30 7.09
N SER A 274 -16.06 -3.28 7.57
CA SER A 274 -16.99 -3.43 8.70
C SER A 274 -18.33 -4.10 8.37
N THR A 275 -18.62 -4.39 7.09
CA THR A 275 -19.96 -4.87 6.66
C THR A 275 -20.01 -6.30 6.12
N GLY A 276 -18.92 -7.07 6.11
CA GLY A 276 -18.90 -8.44 5.57
C GLY A 276 -18.44 -9.47 6.60
N LYS A 277 -19.08 -10.66 6.62
CA LYS A 277 -18.61 -11.83 7.33
C LYS A 277 -17.20 -12.16 6.83
N THR A 278 -16.22 -12.04 7.71
CA THR A 278 -14.84 -12.45 7.45
C THR A 278 -14.78 -13.96 7.35
N ASP A 279 -14.42 -14.50 6.20
CA ASP A 279 -13.97 -15.88 6.11
C ASP A 279 -12.72 -16.04 6.98
N ALA A 280 -12.66 -17.10 7.76
CA ALA A 280 -11.60 -17.36 8.76
C ALA A 280 -10.18 -17.49 8.17
N GLU A 281 -10.02 -17.38 6.85
CA GLU A 281 -8.74 -17.42 6.13
C GLU A 281 -8.15 -16.02 5.86
N ASP A 282 -8.92 -14.94 6.00
CA ASP A 282 -8.47 -13.57 5.75
C ASP A 282 -8.10 -12.84 7.05
N ILE A 283 -7.01 -13.26 7.69
CA ILE A 283 -6.41 -12.55 8.86
C ILE A 283 -5.94 -11.14 8.49
N ASP A 284 -5.69 -10.87 7.22
CA ASP A 284 -5.30 -9.55 6.70
C ASP A 284 -6.46 -8.53 6.62
N SER A 285 -7.71 -8.95 6.91
CA SER A 285 -8.89 -8.09 6.80
C SER A 285 -9.16 -7.21 8.04
N LEU A 286 -8.30 -7.23 9.04
CA LEU A 286 -8.44 -6.39 10.25
C LEU A 286 -7.99 -4.93 10.06
N THR A 287 -7.49 -4.57 8.87
CA THR A 287 -7.13 -3.19 8.54
C THR A 287 -8.38 -2.37 8.20
N THR A 288 -8.59 -1.30 8.93
CA THR A 288 -9.69 -0.35 8.66
C THR A 288 -9.34 0.59 7.52
N GLY A 289 -10.33 1.10 6.79
CA GLY A 289 -10.12 2.07 5.70
C GLY A 289 -9.33 3.32 6.12
N SER A 290 -9.26 3.63 7.42
CA SER A 290 -8.43 4.70 7.99
C SER A 290 -6.92 4.42 7.97
N GLU A 291 -6.49 3.20 7.64
CA GLU A 291 -5.06 2.86 7.48
C GLU A 291 -4.52 3.13 6.08
N LEU A 292 -5.38 3.54 5.17
CA LEU A 292 -4.97 3.96 3.84
C LEU A 292 -4.40 5.38 3.90
N CYS A 293 -3.18 5.58 3.44
CA CYS A 293 -2.54 6.91 3.35
C CYS A 293 -3.08 7.78 2.19
N TRP A 294 -4.16 7.37 1.54
CA TRP A 294 -4.79 8.05 0.41
C TRP A 294 -6.33 8.01 0.53
N PRO A 295 -7.04 9.07 0.13
CA PRO A 295 -8.50 9.08 0.12
C PRO A 295 -9.08 7.98 -0.77
N ALA A 296 -10.03 7.22 -0.23
CA ALA A 296 -10.69 6.14 -0.93
C ALA A 296 -12.15 6.45 -1.26
N THR A 297 -12.67 5.81 -2.30
CA THR A 297 -14.09 5.92 -2.69
C THR A 297 -14.73 4.54 -2.84
N THR A 298 -16.02 4.47 -2.48
CA THR A 298 -16.91 3.34 -2.79
C THR A 298 -18.02 3.76 -3.75
N ASN A 299 -17.99 5.00 -4.25
CA ASN A 299 -19.02 5.56 -5.11
C ASN A 299 -18.60 5.51 -6.57
N ALA A 300 -19.26 4.65 -7.35
CA ALA A 300 -18.97 4.41 -8.75
C ALA A 300 -19.18 5.64 -9.65
N SER A 301 -20.23 6.45 -9.39
CA SER A 301 -20.51 7.67 -10.15
C SER A 301 -19.43 8.72 -9.92
N SER A 302 -19.04 8.94 -8.67
CA SER A 302 -17.97 9.88 -8.31
C SER A 302 -16.63 9.44 -8.88
N LEU A 303 -16.32 8.13 -8.87
CA LEU A 303 -15.12 7.58 -9.49
C LEU A 303 -15.07 7.89 -10.99
N ALA A 304 -16.15 7.58 -11.72
CA ALA A 304 -16.22 7.81 -13.15
C ALA A 304 -16.10 9.30 -13.53
N GLU A 305 -16.75 10.19 -12.77
CA GLU A 305 -16.68 11.63 -12.98
C GLU A 305 -15.27 12.19 -12.75
N LYS A 306 -14.64 11.82 -11.63
CA LYS A 306 -13.28 12.25 -11.30
C LYS A 306 -12.26 11.75 -12.34
N ILE A 307 -12.37 10.49 -12.80
CA ILE A 307 -11.50 9.95 -13.85
C ILE A 307 -11.70 10.69 -15.19
N LYS A 308 -12.93 11.05 -15.52
CA LYS A 308 -13.24 11.79 -16.76
C LYS A 308 -12.58 13.17 -16.79
N THR A 309 -12.49 13.82 -15.63
CA THR A 309 -11.91 15.16 -15.46
C THR A 309 -10.43 15.14 -15.11
N ALA A 310 -9.84 13.96 -14.87
CA ALA A 310 -8.43 13.81 -14.51
C ALA A 310 -7.49 14.34 -15.59
N ASP A 311 -6.34 14.84 -15.17
CA ASP A 311 -5.32 15.37 -16.05
C ASP A 311 -4.80 14.32 -17.04
N LYS A 312 -4.85 14.63 -18.32
CA LYS A 312 -4.42 13.73 -19.41
C LYS A 312 -2.91 13.67 -19.60
N GLU A 313 -2.16 14.61 -19.02
CA GLU A 313 -0.70 14.55 -18.97
C GLU A 313 -0.21 13.51 -17.95
N GLY A 314 -1.08 13.07 -17.03
CA GLY A 314 -0.83 12.00 -16.08
C GLY A 314 -1.37 10.64 -16.53
N MET A 315 -0.81 9.58 -15.94
CA MET A 315 -1.35 8.22 -16.03
C MET A 315 -2.44 8.05 -14.98
N THR A 316 -3.64 7.62 -15.39
CA THR A 316 -4.73 7.34 -14.44
C THR A 316 -4.62 5.92 -13.90
N VAL A 317 -4.57 5.76 -12.57
CA VAL A 317 -4.45 4.46 -11.92
C VAL A 317 -5.55 4.26 -10.89
N ILE A 318 -6.35 3.22 -11.08
CA ILE A 318 -7.35 2.74 -10.13
C ILE A 318 -6.70 1.64 -9.28
N PHE A 319 -6.38 1.94 -8.03
CA PHE A 319 -5.91 0.95 -7.06
C PHE A 319 -7.13 0.38 -6.34
N SER A 320 -7.36 -0.92 -6.46
CA SER A 320 -8.55 -1.56 -5.87
C SER A 320 -8.19 -2.87 -5.17
N THR A 321 -8.93 -3.20 -4.12
CA THR A 321 -8.94 -4.57 -3.63
C THR A 321 -9.80 -5.44 -4.54
N TYR A 322 -9.55 -6.76 -4.57
CA TYR A 322 -10.38 -7.70 -5.33
C TYR A 322 -11.86 -7.65 -4.89
N HIS A 323 -12.11 -7.43 -3.60
CA HIS A 323 -13.48 -7.32 -3.07
C HIS A 323 -14.23 -6.07 -3.56
N SER A 324 -13.51 -5.03 -3.95
CA SER A 324 -14.10 -3.74 -4.33
C SER A 324 -14.21 -3.54 -5.85
N MET A 325 -13.88 -4.54 -6.65
CA MET A 325 -13.99 -4.48 -8.12
C MET A 325 -15.39 -4.13 -8.62
N GLU A 326 -16.44 -4.47 -7.85
CA GLU A 326 -17.83 -4.14 -8.20
C GLU A 326 -18.05 -2.64 -8.39
N VAL A 327 -17.37 -1.79 -7.63
CA VAL A 327 -17.44 -0.33 -7.79
C VAL A 327 -16.92 0.10 -9.17
N VAL A 328 -15.84 -0.53 -9.65
CA VAL A 328 -15.27 -0.25 -10.96
C VAL A 328 -16.16 -0.80 -12.07
N ALA A 329 -16.69 -2.01 -11.90
CA ALA A 329 -17.64 -2.62 -12.83
C ALA A 329 -18.91 -1.78 -12.97
N ASP A 330 -19.46 -1.29 -11.86
CA ASP A 330 -20.62 -0.39 -11.86
C ASP A 330 -20.30 0.96 -12.53
N ALA A 331 -19.10 1.51 -12.29
CA ALA A 331 -18.64 2.72 -12.95
C ALA A 331 -18.57 2.56 -14.48
N GLN A 332 -18.09 1.42 -14.97
CA GLN A 332 -18.08 1.12 -16.41
C GLN A 332 -19.50 0.93 -16.96
N LYS A 333 -20.30 0.12 -16.28
CA LYS A 333 -21.64 -0.28 -16.78
C LYS A 333 -22.65 0.86 -16.77
N ASN A 334 -22.67 1.67 -15.69
CA ASN A 334 -23.75 2.61 -15.42
C ASN A 334 -23.33 4.08 -15.45
N HIS A 335 -22.02 4.39 -15.37
CA HIS A 335 -21.52 5.76 -15.22
C HIS A 335 -20.52 6.19 -16.31
N GLY A 336 -20.32 5.36 -17.34
CA GLY A 336 -19.54 5.72 -18.53
C GLY A 336 -18.03 5.80 -18.30
N LEU A 337 -17.50 5.08 -17.31
CA LEU A 337 -16.07 4.87 -17.21
C LEU A 337 -15.57 4.08 -18.43
N ALA A 338 -14.53 4.58 -19.10
CA ALA A 338 -13.96 3.96 -20.28
C ALA A 338 -13.30 2.61 -19.96
N ASP A 339 -13.06 1.82 -21.01
CA ASP A 339 -12.31 0.57 -20.91
C ASP A 339 -10.92 0.81 -20.31
N ILE A 340 -10.49 -0.10 -19.45
CA ILE A 340 -9.18 -0.09 -18.84
C ILE A 340 -8.14 -0.56 -19.86
N ASP A 341 -7.04 0.19 -20.02
CA ASP A 341 -5.98 -0.18 -20.96
C ASP A 341 -5.16 -1.39 -20.47
N LEU A 342 -4.89 -1.45 -19.15
CA LEU A 342 -4.14 -2.54 -18.53
C LEU A 342 -4.67 -2.83 -17.12
N VAL A 343 -5.06 -4.05 -16.86
CA VAL A 343 -5.29 -4.56 -15.49
C VAL A 343 -4.07 -5.34 -15.04
N ILE A 344 -3.61 -5.07 -13.84
CA ILE A 344 -2.54 -5.79 -13.16
C ILE A 344 -3.12 -6.46 -11.92
N CYS A 345 -3.05 -7.79 -11.88
CA CYS A 345 -3.54 -8.62 -10.79
C CYS A 345 -2.34 -9.04 -9.93
N ASP A 346 -2.14 -8.41 -8.77
CA ASP A 346 -1.10 -8.83 -7.84
C ASP A 346 -1.57 -9.99 -6.97
N GLU A 347 -0.61 -10.83 -6.53
CA GLU A 347 -0.87 -12.10 -5.85
C GLU A 347 -1.94 -12.94 -6.57
N ALA A 348 -1.83 -13.04 -7.89
CA ALA A 348 -2.81 -13.64 -8.78
C ALA A 348 -3.11 -15.12 -8.48
N HIS A 349 -2.28 -15.82 -7.68
CA HIS A 349 -2.57 -17.15 -7.18
C HIS A 349 -3.87 -17.19 -6.35
N ARG A 350 -4.31 -16.06 -5.78
CA ARG A 350 -5.59 -15.94 -5.06
C ARG A 350 -6.80 -15.93 -5.99
N THR A 351 -6.61 -15.63 -7.29
CA THR A 351 -7.67 -15.71 -8.31
C THR A 351 -7.90 -17.12 -8.83
N SER A 352 -7.12 -18.11 -8.33
CA SER A 352 -7.27 -19.52 -8.64
C SER A 352 -8.14 -20.23 -7.60
N GLY A 353 -8.80 -21.29 -8.00
CA GLY A 353 -9.64 -22.13 -7.13
C GLY A 353 -10.81 -22.75 -7.85
N GLY A 354 -11.44 -23.73 -7.21
CA GLY A 354 -12.67 -24.33 -7.68
C GLY A 354 -13.86 -23.88 -6.82
N PHE A 355 -15.02 -23.76 -7.46
CA PHE A 355 -16.30 -23.55 -6.77
C PHE A 355 -17.39 -24.34 -7.49
N PHE A 356 -18.40 -24.78 -6.74
CA PHE A 356 -19.56 -25.44 -7.33
C PHE A 356 -20.39 -24.41 -8.10
N LYS A 357 -20.91 -24.77 -9.27
CA LYS A 357 -21.76 -23.88 -10.10
C LYS A 357 -23.01 -23.36 -9.39
N THR A 358 -23.38 -23.97 -8.26
CA THR A 358 -24.49 -23.56 -7.41
C THR A 358 -24.08 -22.55 -6.32
N GLU A 359 -22.80 -22.28 -6.15
CA GLU A 359 -22.26 -21.31 -5.19
C GLU A 359 -22.07 -19.95 -5.86
N GLU A 360 -22.11 -18.87 -5.08
CA GLU A 360 -21.74 -17.56 -5.58
C GLU A 360 -20.27 -17.52 -5.97
N GLU A 361 -19.99 -16.90 -7.13
CA GLU A 361 -18.63 -16.71 -7.63
C GLU A 361 -17.79 -15.93 -6.60
N LYS A 362 -16.61 -16.47 -6.26
CA LYS A 362 -15.71 -15.80 -5.31
C LYS A 362 -15.27 -14.45 -5.87
N PRO A 363 -15.19 -13.38 -5.06
CA PRO A 363 -14.81 -12.05 -5.53
C PRO A 363 -13.51 -12.04 -6.35
N PHE A 364 -12.52 -12.85 -5.95
CA PHE A 364 -11.22 -12.91 -6.61
C PHE A 364 -11.27 -13.47 -8.04
N THR A 365 -12.19 -14.37 -8.35
CA THR A 365 -12.27 -15.02 -9.67
C THR A 365 -12.98 -14.18 -10.72
N ARG A 366 -13.80 -13.22 -10.33
CA ARG A 366 -14.56 -12.35 -11.23
C ARG A 366 -13.71 -11.57 -12.24
N ILE A 367 -12.42 -11.36 -11.94
CA ILE A 367 -11.50 -10.65 -12.85
C ILE A 367 -11.24 -11.41 -14.15
N HIS A 368 -11.49 -12.72 -14.18
CA HIS A 368 -11.37 -13.52 -15.40
C HIS A 368 -12.48 -13.25 -16.40
N ASN A 369 -13.64 -12.80 -15.91
CA ASN A 369 -14.78 -12.48 -16.75
C ASN A 369 -14.57 -11.12 -17.44
N ALA A 370 -14.47 -11.14 -18.77
CA ALA A 370 -14.28 -9.93 -19.57
C ALA A 370 -15.51 -8.98 -19.55
N ASP A 371 -16.71 -9.52 -19.32
CA ASP A 371 -17.94 -8.75 -19.26
C ASP A 371 -18.12 -8.09 -17.88
N PHE A 372 -17.40 -8.55 -16.85
CA PHE A 372 -17.43 -7.96 -15.52
C PHE A 372 -16.53 -6.72 -15.42
N ILE A 373 -15.29 -6.80 -15.92
CA ILE A 373 -14.36 -5.67 -16.04
C ILE A 373 -13.92 -5.57 -17.49
N HIS A 374 -14.30 -4.49 -18.17
CA HIS A 374 -13.87 -4.24 -19.54
C HIS A 374 -12.43 -3.72 -19.55
N ALA A 375 -11.51 -4.53 -20.06
CA ALA A 375 -10.09 -4.19 -20.14
C ALA A 375 -9.45 -4.78 -21.39
N LYS A 376 -8.51 -4.03 -21.99
CA LYS A 376 -7.80 -4.44 -23.21
C LYS A 376 -6.75 -5.51 -22.93
N LYS A 377 -6.08 -5.41 -21.76
CA LYS A 377 -4.98 -6.31 -21.36
C LYS A 377 -5.05 -6.67 -19.89
N ARG A 378 -4.62 -7.90 -19.53
CA ARG A 378 -4.56 -8.40 -18.15
C ARG A 378 -3.21 -9.05 -17.87
N LEU A 379 -2.49 -8.54 -16.87
CA LEU A 379 -1.25 -9.10 -16.35
C LEU A 379 -1.50 -9.78 -15.00
N TYR A 380 -1.25 -11.06 -14.91
CA TYR A 380 -1.35 -11.83 -13.67
C TYR A 380 0.03 -11.99 -13.06
N MET A 381 0.24 -11.39 -11.87
CA MET A 381 1.54 -11.42 -11.18
C MET A 381 1.47 -12.27 -9.93
N THR A 382 2.47 -13.11 -9.72
CA THR A 382 2.63 -13.86 -8.47
C THR A 382 4.08 -14.32 -8.30
N ALA A 383 4.45 -14.65 -7.05
CA ALA A 383 5.68 -15.39 -6.78
C ALA A 383 5.48 -16.90 -6.84
N THR A 384 4.26 -17.36 -6.58
CA THR A 384 3.90 -18.78 -6.38
C THR A 384 2.67 -19.12 -7.21
N PRO A 385 2.82 -19.52 -8.47
CA PRO A 385 1.70 -19.93 -9.29
C PRO A 385 1.01 -21.16 -8.69
N LYS A 386 -0.31 -21.11 -8.58
CA LYS A 386 -1.11 -22.20 -8.03
C LYS A 386 -1.69 -23.04 -9.15
N VAL A 387 -1.26 -24.29 -9.21
CA VAL A 387 -1.67 -25.28 -10.20
C VAL A 387 -2.35 -26.44 -9.51
N TYR A 388 -3.47 -26.91 -10.05
CA TYR A 388 -4.24 -28.02 -9.50
C TYR A 388 -3.94 -29.30 -10.24
N GLY A 389 -3.88 -30.43 -9.51
CA GLY A 389 -3.63 -31.75 -10.05
C GLY A 389 -4.79 -32.28 -10.91
N GLU A 390 -4.50 -33.34 -11.70
CA GLU A 390 -5.45 -33.92 -12.66
C GLU A 390 -6.75 -34.38 -12.01
N SER A 391 -6.72 -34.95 -10.81
CA SER A 391 -7.92 -35.40 -10.10
C SER A 391 -8.95 -34.28 -9.83
N VAL A 392 -8.51 -33.04 -9.64
CA VAL A 392 -9.39 -31.86 -9.47
C VAL A 392 -9.88 -31.37 -10.84
N LYS A 393 -9.02 -31.44 -11.86
CA LYS A 393 -9.37 -31.10 -13.24
C LYS A 393 -10.41 -32.05 -13.84
N ASP A 394 -10.36 -33.33 -13.47
CA ASP A 394 -11.36 -34.33 -13.88
C ASP A 394 -12.76 -34.02 -13.31
N GLN A 395 -12.83 -33.46 -12.10
CA GLN A 395 -14.09 -32.97 -11.53
C GLN A 395 -14.64 -31.75 -12.28
N GLN A 396 -13.80 -30.90 -12.81
CA GLN A 396 -14.21 -29.81 -13.71
C GLN A 396 -14.80 -30.40 -15.02
N ALA A 397 -14.16 -31.43 -15.59
CA ALA A 397 -14.62 -32.07 -16.80
C ALA A 397 -15.98 -32.78 -16.66
N SER A 398 -16.34 -33.21 -15.44
CA SER A 398 -17.69 -33.75 -15.14
C SER A 398 -18.77 -32.66 -15.08
N GLY A 399 -18.38 -31.38 -15.04
CA GLY A 399 -19.29 -30.26 -15.12
C GLY A 399 -19.84 -29.76 -13.78
N ASP A 400 -19.41 -30.34 -12.66
CA ASP A 400 -19.91 -30.01 -11.32
C ASP A 400 -19.23 -28.80 -10.69
N ILE A 401 -17.97 -28.54 -11.08
CA ILE A 401 -17.16 -27.43 -10.58
C ILE A 401 -16.65 -26.55 -11.71
N GLU A 402 -16.53 -25.26 -11.46
CA GLU A 402 -15.71 -24.35 -12.25
C GLU A 402 -14.36 -24.18 -11.56
N LEU A 403 -13.26 -24.45 -12.29
CA LEU A 403 -11.90 -24.44 -11.74
C LEU A 403 -11.03 -23.47 -12.51
N TYR A 404 -10.41 -22.54 -11.78
CA TYR A 404 -9.37 -21.66 -12.31
C TYR A 404 -7.99 -22.13 -11.82
N SER A 405 -7.19 -22.69 -12.71
CA SER A 405 -5.82 -23.16 -12.47
C SER A 405 -4.83 -22.31 -13.27
N MET A 406 -3.74 -21.89 -12.65
CA MET A 406 -2.82 -20.94 -13.30
C MET A 406 -2.03 -21.51 -14.48
N ASP A 407 -2.09 -22.81 -14.72
CA ASP A 407 -1.58 -23.46 -15.94
C ASP A 407 -2.58 -23.44 -17.10
N ASP A 408 -3.84 -23.03 -16.87
CA ASP A 408 -4.80 -22.82 -17.96
C ASP A 408 -4.48 -21.52 -18.71
N GLU A 409 -3.90 -21.66 -19.91
CA GLU A 409 -3.56 -20.54 -20.76
C GLU A 409 -4.78 -19.80 -21.34
N THR A 410 -5.96 -20.41 -21.35
CA THR A 410 -7.18 -19.74 -21.84
C THR A 410 -7.66 -18.68 -20.83
N VAL A 411 -7.41 -18.91 -19.56
CA VAL A 411 -7.78 -18.02 -18.45
C VAL A 411 -6.68 -17.01 -18.14
N TYR A 412 -5.45 -17.51 -17.93
CA TYR A 412 -4.33 -16.69 -17.45
C TYR A 412 -3.37 -16.23 -18.54
N GLY A 413 -3.47 -16.78 -19.75
CA GLY A 413 -2.49 -16.57 -20.80
C GLY A 413 -1.16 -17.30 -20.55
N LYS A 414 -0.20 -17.09 -21.44
CA LYS A 414 1.15 -17.65 -21.32
C LYS A 414 1.97 -16.95 -20.24
N THR A 415 2.98 -17.64 -19.73
CA THR A 415 4.01 -16.98 -18.90
C THR A 415 4.91 -16.16 -19.83
N PHE A 416 4.88 -14.84 -19.65
CA PHE A 416 5.70 -13.92 -20.43
C PHE A 416 7.12 -13.85 -19.89
N HIS A 417 7.26 -13.90 -18.56
CA HIS A 417 8.55 -13.93 -17.90
C HIS A 417 8.47 -14.63 -16.55
N GLU A 418 9.57 -15.30 -16.17
CA GLU A 418 9.69 -16.01 -14.90
C GLU A 418 11.07 -15.77 -14.28
N ILE A 419 11.08 -15.46 -12.98
CA ILE A 419 12.27 -15.41 -12.13
C ILE A 419 12.01 -16.27 -10.90
N SER A 420 12.62 -17.45 -10.88
CA SER A 420 12.54 -18.34 -9.73
C SER A 420 13.37 -17.80 -8.55
N PHE A 421 13.11 -18.34 -7.35
CA PHE A 421 13.91 -17.99 -6.17
C PHE A 421 15.39 -18.35 -6.37
N THR A 422 15.68 -19.51 -6.94
CA THR A 422 17.05 -19.96 -7.24
C THR A 422 17.78 -18.98 -8.18
N GLN A 423 17.10 -18.50 -9.24
CA GLN A 423 17.68 -17.49 -10.12
C GLN A 423 17.92 -16.16 -9.39
N ALA A 424 17.00 -15.75 -8.53
CA ALA A 424 17.13 -14.51 -7.76
C ALA A 424 18.34 -14.55 -6.82
N VAL A 425 18.62 -15.71 -6.20
CA VAL A 425 19.79 -15.91 -5.33
C VAL A 425 21.06 -16.08 -6.15
N GLN A 426 21.11 -17.07 -7.07
CA GLN A 426 22.36 -17.52 -7.68
C GLN A 426 22.78 -16.71 -8.91
N GLN A 427 21.80 -16.27 -9.71
CA GLN A 427 22.08 -15.57 -10.97
C GLN A 427 22.07 -14.04 -10.80
N TYR A 428 21.09 -13.52 -10.06
CA TYR A 428 20.89 -12.08 -9.96
C TYR A 428 21.42 -11.47 -8.67
N ASN A 429 21.80 -12.29 -7.68
CA ASN A 429 22.28 -11.86 -6.36
C ASN A 429 21.38 -10.75 -5.73
N CYS A 430 20.09 -10.85 -5.95
CA CYS A 430 19.14 -9.87 -5.43
C CYS A 430 18.41 -10.37 -4.17
N LEU A 431 18.54 -11.64 -3.86
CA LEU A 431 18.07 -12.29 -2.63
C LEU A 431 19.22 -13.05 -1.98
N VAL A 432 19.14 -13.20 -0.67
CA VAL A 432 20.03 -14.09 0.09
C VAL A 432 19.44 -15.50 0.11
N ASP A 433 20.29 -16.49 0.29
CA ASP A 433 19.84 -17.87 0.49
C ASP A 433 19.06 -17.99 1.81
N TYR A 434 18.23 -19.02 1.94
CA TYR A 434 17.41 -19.22 3.13
C TYR A 434 17.59 -20.63 3.69
N LYS A 435 17.38 -20.74 4.99
CA LYS A 435 17.29 -22.02 5.69
C LYS A 435 15.85 -22.29 6.08
N VAL A 436 15.33 -23.45 5.76
CA VAL A 436 14.01 -23.88 6.23
C VAL A 436 14.19 -24.59 7.57
N ILE A 437 13.60 -24.02 8.60
CA ILE A 437 13.57 -24.61 9.94
C ILE A 437 12.20 -25.22 10.14
N VAL A 438 12.15 -26.52 10.35
CA VAL A 438 10.91 -27.23 10.67
C VAL A 438 10.82 -27.41 12.17
N LEU A 439 9.86 -26.73 12.77
CA LEU A 439 9.59 -26.82 14.20
C LEU A 439 8.37 -27.72 14.43
N THR A 440 8.57 -28.78 15.22
CA THR A 440 7.45 -29.64 15.67
C THR A 440 6.96 -29.15 17.02
N VAL A 441 5.71 -28.71 17.07
CA VAL A 441 5.04 -28.28 18.31
C VAL A 441 4.01 -29.34 18.66
N ASN A 442 4.22 -30.04 19.75
CA ASN A 442 3.26 -31.02 20.27
C ASN A 442 2.26 -30.38 21.28
N GLU A 443 1.17 -31.10 21.59
CA GLU A 443 0.15 -30.58 22.50
C GLU A 443 0.69 -30.31 23.91
N GLU A 444 1.66 -31.10 24.39
CA GLU A 444 2.26 -30.89 25.71
C GLU A 444 2.96 -29.57 25.82
N LEU A 445 3.68 -29.19 24.78
CA LEU A 445 4.37 -27.91 24.68
C LEU A 445 3.43 -26.68 24.67
N VAL A 446 2.25 -26.85 24.04
CA VAL A 446 1.19 -25.83 24.06
C VAL A 446 0.60 -25.69 25.45
N LYS A 447 0.36 -26.85 26.13
CA LYS A 447 -0.16 -26.90 27.51
C LYS A 447 0.79 -26.22 28.50
N ASP A 448 2.08 -26.49 28.39
CA ASP A 448 3.10 -25.92 29.26
C ASP A 448 3.28 -24.40 29.05
N SER A 449 3.04 -23.91 27.83
CA SER A 449 3.23 -22.49 27.49
C SER A 449 2.05 -21.59 27.83
N PHE A 450 0.81 -22.12 27.76
CA PHE A 450 -0.42 -21.32 27.95
C PHE A 450 -1.38 -21.83 29.05
N GLY A 451 -1.21 -23.03 29.55
CA GLY A 451 -2.25 -23.68 30.40
C GLY A 451 -3.52 -24.07 29.60
N TYR A 452 -4.15 -25.16 29.97
CA TYR A 452 -5.35 -25.66 29.23
C TYR A 452 -6.55 -24.72 29.34
N ALA A 453 -6.69 -24.03 30.46
CA ALA A 453 -7.82 -23.13 30.73
C ALA A 453 -7.72 -21.82 29.94
N ASP A 454 -6.51 -21.37 29.67
CA ASP A 454 -6.29 -20.08 28.98
C ASP A 454 -6.52 -20.21 27.46
N VAL A 455 -6.27 -21.38 26.86
CA VAL A 455 -6.51 -21.61 25.43
C VAL A 455 -8.01 -21.67 25.14
N GLU A 456 -8.80 -22.35 25.99
CA GLU A 456 -10.27 -22.44 25.83
C GLU A 456 -10.97 -21.11 26.18
N ALA A 457 -10.54 -20.42 27.23
CA ALA A 457 -11.12 -19.14 27.65
C ALA A 457 -10.82 -17.99 26.69
N GLY A 458 -9.69 -18.05 25.97
CA GLY A 458 -9.28 -17.04 24.97
C GLY A 458 -9.87 -17.27 23.57
N GLY A 459 -10.64 -18.34 23.33
CA GLY A 459 -11.21 -18.65 22.01
C GLY A 459 -10.17 -19.10 20.96
N LEU A 460 -8.94 -19.38 21.39
CA LEU A 460 -7.88 -19.90 20.53
C LEU A 460 -8.02 -21.41 20.33
N THR A 461 -8.02 -21.88 19.10
CA THR A 461 -7.91 -23.32 18.83
C THR A 461 -6.50 -23.82 19.20
N VAL A 462 -6.37 -25.09 19.59
CA VAL A 462 -5.07 -25.73 19.88
C VAL A 462 -4.09 -25.56 18.71
N SER A 463 -4.59 -25.62 17.46
CA SER A 463 -3.79 -25.38 16.26
C SER A 463 -3.22 -23.97 16.18
N ASN A 464 -3.99 -22.95 16.54
CA ASN A 464 -3.53 -21.56 16.52
C ASN A 464 -2.56 -21.28 17.69
N ALA A 465 -2.81 -21.83 18.86
CA ALA A 465 -1.89 -21.76 19.99
C ALA A 465 -0.54 -22.43 19.65
N ALA A 466 -0.55 -23.57 18.96
CA ALA A 466 0.67 -24.23 18.48
C ALA A 466 1.46 -23.36 17.49
N LYS A 467 0.79 -22.65 16.58
CA LYS A 467 1.45 -21.70 15.67
C LYS A 467 2.14 -20.56 16.44
N VAL A 468 1.46 -19.98 17.43
CA VAL A 468 2.02 -18.89 18.25
C VAL A 468 3.24 -19.36 19.03
N VAL A 469 3.18 -20.54 19.68
CA VAL A 469 4.32 -21.14 20.38
C VAL A 469 5.49 -21.40 19.43
N GLY A 470 5.21 -21.97 18.25
CA GLY A 470 6.22 -22.22 17.23
C GLY A 470 6.90 -20.95 16.76
N CYS A 471 6.12 -19.91 16.41
CA CYS A 471 6.66 -18.60 16.02
C CYS A 471 7.49 -17.95 17.13
N TRP A 472 6.98 -17.96 18.37
CA TRP A 472 7.71 -17.40 19.52
C TRP A 472 9.06 -18.10 19.75
N ARG A 473 9.11 -19.43 19.67
CA ARG A 473 10.35 -20.20 19.83
C ARG A 473 11.34 -19.96 18.69
N ALA A 474 10.83 -19.86 17.46
CA ALA A 474 11.68 -19.51 16.31
C ALA A 474 12.29 -18.13 16.48
N LEU A 475 11.48 -17.12 16.86
CA LEU A 475 11.95 -15.76 17.12
C LEU A 475 12.93 -15.67 18.30
N SER A 476 12.76 -16.54 19.31
CA SER A 476 13.66 -16.64 20.45
C SER A 476 14.95 -17.42 20.14
N LYS A 477 15.14 -17.88 18.88
CA LYS A 477 16.28 -18.66 18.43
C LYS A 477 16.53 -19.93 19.27
N LEU A 478 15.46 -20.54 19.80
CA LEU A 478 15.50 -21.75 20.61
C LEU A 478 15.20 -22.97 19.76
N ASP A 479 16.09 -23.99 19.77
CA ASP A 479 15.82 -25.31 19.24
C ASP A 479 14.97 -26.11 20.25
N LEU A 480 13.86 -26.66 19.78
CA LEU A 480 12.91 -27.41 20.58
C LEU A 480 13.42 -28.74 21.12
N GLN A 481 14.44 -29.33 20.50
CA GLN A 481 14.96 -30.63 20.91
C GLN A 481 16.20 -30.56 21.79
N ASN A 482 17.04 -29.55 21.63
CA ASN A 482 18.38 -29.53 22.22
C ASN A 482 18.71 -28.24 22.99
N GLU A 483 17.79 -27.28 23.14
CA GLU A 483 18.07 -25.95 23.71
C GLU A 483 19.26 -25.23 23.06
N VAL A 484 19.61 -25.60 21.84
CA VAL A 484 20.72 -25.01 21.11
C VAL A 484 20.22 -23.70 20.48
N SER A 485 20.85 -22.59 20.81
CA SER A 485 20.55 -21.32 20.15
C SER A 485 20.82 -21.44 18.66
N MET A 486 19.85 -21.15 17.83
CA MET A 486 20.07 -20.96 16.40
C MET A 486 21.08 -19.81 16.23
N GLY A 487 22.15 -20.05 15.50
CA GLY A 487 23.24 -19.08 15.35
C GLY A 487 22.77 -17.72 14.82
N ASP A 488 23.63 -16.70 14.96
CA ASP A 488 23.34 -15.31 14.60
C ASP A 488 23.08 -15.06 13.09
N ASP A 489 23.19 -16.12 12.27
CA ASP A 489 23.03 -16.10 10.81
C ASP A 489 21.59 -16.38 10.33
N CYS A 490 20.57 -16.32 11.20
CA CYS A 490 19.14 -16.46 10.84
C CYS A 490 18.41 -15.13 10.82
#